data_a8579b6ce1c1d3f1c3788fb7571e1f9e
#
_entry.id   a8579b6ce1c1d3f1c3788fb7571e1f9e
#
_cell.length_a   1.000
_cell.length_b   1.000
_cell.length_c   1.000
_cell.angle_alpha   90.00
_cell.angle_beta   90.00
_cell.angle_gamma   90.00
#
_symmetry.space_group_name_H-M   'P 1'
#
loop_
_entity.id
_entity.type
_entity.pdbx_description
1 polymer ?
#
loop_
_entity_poly.entity_id
_entity_poly.type
_entity_poly.pdbx_seq_one_letter_code
_entity_poly.pdbx_strand_id
1 'polypeptide(L)'
;MELKRVNQDFYVAGQITANDIVKIADQGIKTLICNRPDGEGADQPNVIEIEEAAQRHGLNVIYQPVISGKISDQQVTEFKQLYQNAQKPVLAYCRSGMR
;
A
#
# COMPACT_ATOMS: atom_id res chain seq x y z
N MET A 1 10.30 8.27 4.37
CA MET A 1 9.51 7.48 3.38
C MET A 1 10.14 7.65 2.01
N GLU A 2 10.34 6.57 1.31
CA GLU A 2 10.90 6.60 -0.03
C GLU A 2 9.91 5.94 -0.99
N LEU A 3 9.41 6.73 -1.94
CA LEU A 3 8.49 6.24 -2.98
C LEU A 3 9.29 5.87 -4.21
N LYS A 4 9.10 4.65 -4.70
CA LYS A 4 9.71 4.20 -5.93
C LYS A 4 8.63 4.11 -7.00
N ARG A 5 8.76 4.93 -8.05
CA ARG A 5 7.82 4.92 -9.15
C ARG A 5 8.15 3.78 -10.11
N VAL A 6 7.18 2.91 -10.34
CA VAL A 6 7.33 1.78 -11.27
C VAL A 6 6.89 2.22 -12.67
N ASN A 7 5.73 2.91 -12.75
CA ASN A 7 5.23 3.50 -14.00
C ASN A 7 4.30 4.67 -13.64
N GLN A 8 3.63 5.25 -14.62
CA GLN A 8 2.77 6.42 -14.39
C GLN A 8 1.67 6.17 -13.36
N ASP A 9 1.19 4.94 -13.25
CA ASP A 9 0.03 4.59 -12.44
C ASP A 9 0.39 3.78 -11.20
N PHE A 10 1.64 3.43 -10.99
CA PHE A 10 2.02 2.51 -9.94
C PHE A 10 3.32 2.90 -9.23
N TYR A 11 3.24 2.91 -7.90
CA TYR A 11 4.37 3.19 -7.00
C TYR A 11 4.49 2.08 -5.99
N VAL A 12 5.69 1.87 -5.47
CA VAL A 12 5.94 0.96 -4.36
C VAL A 12 6.71 1.68 -3.26
N ALA A 13 6.54 1.23 -2.03
CA ALA A 13 7.23 1.80 -0.88
C ALA A 13 7.40 0.75 0.21
N GLY A 14 8.35 0.99 1.11
CA GLY A 14 8.42 0.28 2.38
C GLY A 14 7.32 0.76 3.31
N GLN A 15 7.40 0.39 4.58
CA GLN A 15 6.38 0.77 5.57
C GLN A 15 6.19 2.28 5.62
N ILE A 16 4.92 2.71 5.54
CA ILE A 16 4.52 4.11 5.67
C ILE A 16 3.86 4.33 7.03
N THR A 17 3.76 5.60 7.43
CA THR A 17 3.08 6.01 8.66
C THR A 17 1.92 6.93 8.31
N ALA A 18 1.07 7.21 9.31
CA ALA A 18 -0.03 8.15 9.13
C ALA A 18 0.47 9.54 8.70
N ASN A 19 1.65 9.95 9.17
CA ASN A 19 2.23 11.24 8.78
C ASN A 19 2.66 11.30 7.32
N ASP A 20 2.94 10.15 6.71
CA ASP A 20 3.33 10.08 5.31
C ASP A 20 2.15 10.26 4.36
N ILE A 21 0.92 10.09 4.84
CA ILE A 21 -0.30 10.11 4.01
C ILE A 21 -0.47 11.46 3.31
N VAL A 22 -0.18 12.56 4.00
CA VAL A 22 -0.26 13.90 3.41
C VAL A 22 0.62 14.00 2.17
N LYS A 23 1.86 13.54 2.29
CA LYS A 23 2.83 13.57 1.18
C LYS A 23 2.39 12.67 0.03
N ILE A 24 1.84 11.50 0.37
CA ILE A 24 1.33 10.55 -0.63
C ILE A 24 0.16 11.18 -1.39
N ALA A 25 -0.77 11.81 -0.68
CA ALA A 25 -1.90 12.49 -1.30
C ALA A 25 -1.44 13.64 -2.20
N ASP A 26 -0.42 14.39 -1.77
CA ASP A 26 0.14 15.50 -2.55
C ASP A 26 0.79 15.02 -3.85
N GLN A 27 1.22 13.76 -3.92
CA GLN A 27 1.75 13.17 -5.16
C GLN A 27 0.64 12.79 -6.15
N GLY A 28 -0.61 12.94 -5.76
CA GLY A 28 -1.75 12.60 -6.61
C GLY A 28 -2.17 11.14 -6.53
N ILE A 29 -1.57 10.35 -5.65
CA ILE A 29 -1.93 8.94 -5.48
C ILE A 29 -3.37 8.84 -4.94
N LYS A 30 -4.15 7.89 -5.47
CA LYS A 30 -5.57 7.73 -5.12
C LYS A 30 -5.87 6.49 -4.30
N THR A 31 -5.03 5.46 -4.40
CA THR A 31 -5.27 4.18 -3.72
C THR A 31 -3.98 3.66 -3.09
N LEU A 32 -4.11 3.16 -1.87
CA LEU A 32 -3.03 2.46 -1.16
C LEU A 32 -3.39 0.98 -1.08
N ILE A 33 -2.43 0.12 -1.39
CA ILE A 33 -2.59 -1.34 -1.17
C ILE A 33 -1.57 -1.74 -0.12
N CYS A 34 -2.06 -2.25 1.02
CA CYS A 34 -1.21 -2.75 2.09
C CYS A 34 -0.96 -4.23 1.89
N ASN A 35 0.27 -4.58 1.56
CA ASN A 35 0.68 -5.98 1.40
C ASN A 35 1.32 -6.56 2.65
N ARG A 36 1.51 -5.75 3.68
CA ARG A 36 2.18 -6.18 4.90
C ARG A 36 1.15 -6.58 5.95
N PRO A 37 1.18 -7.84 6.45
CA PRO A 37 0.27 -8.24 7.52
C PRO A 37 0.48 -7.40 8.78
N ASP A 38 -0.62 -7.08 9.49
CA ASP A 38 -0.52 -6.41 10.78
C ASP A 38 0.25 -7.29 11.77
N GLY A 39 1.01 -6.64 12.65
CA GLY A 39 1.74 -7.35 13.68
C GLY A 39 3.02 -8.02 13.21
N GLU A 40 3.45 -7.79 11.98
CA GLU A 40 4.71 -8.36 11.46
C GLU A 40 5.93 -7.77 12.16
N GLY A 41 5.86 -6.49 12.52
CA GLY A 41 6.92 -5.80 13.25
C GLY A 41 6.40 -5.13 14.51
N ALA A 42 7.26 -4.96 15.53
CA ALA A 42 6.87 -4.42 16.83
C ALA A 42 6.35 -2.97 16.74
N ASP A 43 6.96 -2.16 15.90
CA ASP A 43 6.62 -0.73 15.77
C ASP A 43 5.79 -0.44 14.53
N GLN A 44 5.23 -1.46 13.92
CA GLN A 44 4.48 -1.33 12.69
C GLN A 44 3.10 -0.72 12.97
N PRO A 45 2.73 0.39 12.28
CA PRO A 45 1.35 0.87 12.32
C PRO A 45 0.39 -0.17 11.74
N ASN A 46 -0.73 -0.38 12.41
CA ASN A 46 -1.78 -1.25 11.89
C ASN A 46 -2.47 -0.61 10.68
N VAL A 47 -3.02 -1.43 9.80
CA VAL A 47 -3.69 -0.93 8.60
C VAL A 47 -4.84 0.03 8.94
N ILE A 48 -5.52 -0.18 10.08
CA ILE A 48 -6.61 0.70 10.52
C ILE A 48 -6.12 2.14 10.74
N GLU A 49 -4.92 2.30 11.30
CA GLU A 49 -4.34 3.64 11.50
C GLU A 49 -4.08 4.33 10.16
N ILE A 50 -3.60 3.57 9.18
CA ILE A 50 -3.36 4.07 7.83
C ILE A 50 -4.70 4.41 7.15
N GLU A 51 -5.72 3.57 7.31
CA GLU A 51 -7.04 3.81 6.74
C GLU A 51 -7.67 5.10 7.28
N GLU A 52 -7.57 5.33 8.58
CA GLU A 52 -8.11 6.55 9.19
C GLU A 52 -7.44 7.81 8.65
N ALA A 53 -6.12 7.78 8.54
CA ALA A 53 -5.39 8.91 7.95
C ALA A 53 -5.74 9.09 6.47
N ALA A 54 -5.84 8.00 5.73
CA ALA A 54 -6.17 8.02 4.30
C ALA A 54 -7.56 8.62 4.05
N GLN A 55 -8.54 8.28 4.86
CA GLN A 55 -9.90 8.82 4.72
C GLN A 55 -9.92 10.33 4.86
N ARG A 56 -9.10 10.90 5.74
CA ARG A 56 -9.01 12.34 5.93
C ARG A 56 -8.49 13.06 4.68
N HIS A 57 -7.79 12.35 3.81
CA HIS A 57 -7.16 12.90 2.61
C HIS A 57 -7.76 12.36 1.32
N GLY A 58 -8.88 11.65 1.41
CA GLY A 58 -9.60 11.17 0.23
C GLY A 58 -8.96 10.00 -0.49
N LEU A 59 -8.13 9.23 0.20
CA LEU A 59 -7.47 8.05 -0.35
C LEU A 59 -8.26 6.79 -0.02
N ASN A 60 -8.24 5.83 -0.94
CA ASN A 60 -8.77 4.49 -0.72
C ASN A 60 -7.67 3.57 -0.20
N VAL A 61 -8.00 2.65 0.70
CA VAL A 61 -7.05 1.68 1.22
C VAL A 61 -7.59 0.28 1.00
N ILE A 62 -6.75 -0.60 0.45
CA ILE A 62 -7.04 -2.01 0.27
C ILE A 62 -6.03 -2.80 1.09
N TYR A 63 -6.51 -3.67 1.97
CA TYR A 63 -5.67 -4.53 2.78
C TYR A 63 -5.59 -5.90 2.12
N GLN A 64 -4.41 -6.24 1.56
CA GLN A 64 -4.15 -7.54 0.97
C GLN A 64 -2.84 -8.08 1.52
N PRO A 65 -2.86 -8.70 2.71
CA PRO A 65 -1.64 -9.17 3.34
C PRO A 65 -1.00 -10.30 2.54
N VAL A 66 0.32 -10.20 2.39
CA VAL A 66 1.14 -11.19 1.70
C VAL A 66 2.33 -11.52 2.59
N ILE A 67 2.50 -12.80 2.92
CA ILE A 67 3.65 -13.24 3.70
C ILE A 67 4.86 -13.33 2.77
N SER A 68 5.94 -12.65 3.16
CA SER A 68 7.18 -12.62 2.38
C SER A 68 7.69 -14.04 2.14
N GLY A 69 8.02 -14.36 0.89
CA GLY A 69 8.49 -15.68 0.50
C GLY A 69 7.42 -16.75 0.33
N LYS A 70 6.14 -16.40 0.53
CA LYS A 70 5.01 -17.33 0.41
C LYS A 70 3.93 -16.82 -0.53
N ILE A 71 4.35 -16.18 -1.61
CA ILE A 71 3.42 -15.62 -2.60
C ILE A 71 2.96 -16.73 -3.53
N SER A 72 1.63 -16.94 -3.61
CA SER A 72 1.03 -17.93 -4.51
C SER A 72 0.56 -17.28 -5.81
N ASP A 73 0.32 -18.11 -6.84
CA ASP A 73 -0.23 -17.63 -8.10
C ASP A 73 -1.61 -17.00 -7.90
N GLN A 74 -2.40 -17.54 -6.96
CA GLN A 74 -3.70 -16.99 -6.62
C GLN A 74 -3.58 -15.57 -6.07
N GLN A 75 -2.60 -15.33 -5.19
CA GLN A 75 -2.36 -13.99 -4.63
C GLN A 75 -1.94 -13.00 -5.70
N VAL A 76 -1.12 -13.43 -6.66
CA VAL A 76 -0.73 -12.59 -7.80
C VAL A 76 -1.95 -12.21 -8.63
N THR A 77 -2.83 -13.17 -8.91
CA THR A 77 -4.06 -12.93 -9.67
C THR A 77 -4.99 -11.96 -8.94
N GLU A 78 -5.17 -12.15 -7.63
CA GLU A 78 -5.99 -11.26 -6.81
C GLU A 78 -5.45 -9.84 -6.80
N PHE A 79 -4.13 -9.68 -6.68
CA PHE A 79 -3.50 -8.37 -6.71
C PHE A 79 -3.75 -7.67 -8.05
N LYS A 80 -3.60 -8.40 -9.15
CA LYS A 80 -3.86 -7.84 -10.49
C LYS A 80 -5.29 -7.34 -10.62
N GLN A 81 -6.25 -8.09 -10.11
CA GLN A 81 -7.66 -7.69 -10.15
C GLN A 81 -7.92 -6.44 -9.31
N LEU A 82 -7.36 -6.40 -8.10
CA LEU A 82 -7.47 -5.23 -7.23
C LEU A 82 -6.84 -4.00 -7.89
N TYR A 83 -5.68 -4.16 -8.49
CA TYR A 83 -4.99 -3.08 -9.18
C TYR A 83 -5.81 -2.56 -10.38
N GLN A 84 -6.36 -3.47 -11.18
CA GLN A 84 -7.15 -3.08 -12.36
C GLN A 84 -8.39 -2.28 -11.99
N ASN A 85 -9.00 -2.60 -10.85
CA ASN A 85 -10.24 -1.95 -10.40
C ASN A 85 -10.01 -0.72 -9.54
N ALA A 86 -8.79 -0.49 -9.09
CA ALA A 86 -8.47 0.63 -8.19
C ALA A 86 -8.36 1.94 -8.96
N GLN A 87 -8.69 3.04 -8.28
CA GLN A 87 -8.41 4.37 -8.81
C GLN A 87 -6.89 4.60 -8.80
N LYS A 88 -6.37 5.03 -9.93
CA LYS A 88 -4.94 5.24 -10.13
C LYS A 88 -4.57 6.71 -9.96
N PRO A 89 -3.34 7.04 -9.59
CA PRO A 89 -2.22 6.13 -9.31
C PRO A 89 -2.38 5.32 -8.03
N VAL A 90 -1.73 4.15 -7.99
CA VAL A 90 -1.76 3.21 -6.86
C VAL A 90 -0.38 3.15 -6.19
N LEU A 91 -0.36 3.15 -4.87
CA LEU A 91 0.84 2.87 -4.09
C LEU A 91 0.65 1.57 -3.33
N ALA A 92 1.50 0.58 -3.59
CA ALA A 92 1.56 -0.64 -2.80
C ALA A 92 2.73 -0.53 -1.82
N TYR A 93 2.49 -0.85 -0.56
CA TYR A 93 3.54 -0.80 0.44
C TYR A 93 3.62 -2.10 1.25
N CYS A 94 4.83 -2.39 1.70
CA CYS A 94 5.13 -3.52 2.57
C CYS A 94 6.30 -3.12 3.48
N ARG A 95 7.03 -4.10 4.02
CA ARG A 95 8.16 -3.77 4.88
C ARG A 95 9.30 -3.08 4.11
N SER A 96 9.61 -3.57 2.91
CA SER A 96 10.77 -3.11 2.14
C SER A 96 10.42 -2.62 0.74
N GLY A 97 9.17 -2.73 0.30
CA GLY A 97 8.76 -2.42 -1.06
C GLY A 97 9.02 -3.54 -2.07
N MET A 98 9.35 -4.74 -1.60
CA MET A 98 9.75 -5.86 -2.47
C MET A 98 8.71 -6.97 -2.61
N ARG A 99 7.54 -6.83 -2.03
CA ARG A 99 6.46 -7.83 -2.16
C ARG A 99 5.55 -7.57 -3.33
#